data_35310cd490e080157c89387e98e23d3b
#
_entry.id   35310cd490e080157c89387e98e23d3b
#
_cell.length_a   1.000
_cell.length_b   1.000
_cell.length_c   1.000
_cell.angle_alpha   90.00
_cell.angle_beta   90.00
_cell.angle_gamma   90.00
#
_symmetry.space_group_name_H-M   'P 1'
#
loop_
_entity.id
_entity.type
_entity.pdbx_description
1 polymer ?
#
loop_
_entity_poly.entity_id
_entity_poly.type
_entity_poly.pdbx_seq_one_letter_code
_entity_poly.pdbx_strand_id
1 'polypeptide(L)'
;MSAHHHDAAPSENELERLLKLAVTEPAHRPAFFRELLEATVLILGDSEQVQQDGDITLNADTPVNIQHWEKQGGGSIIPFFTSLEALQKAVEDEQPFIAMPARVLFEITQGADLFLNPKAEYGKEFYPEEVAMLLATGGVVKPVEHYVDKETQILLGQPEEYPSAMVDALTTLFSQRKPVRRAFLALMHDQAADEKPNLLIGLEVDAEPAEIEALINEAGSVASETAPNDEPVDFCLVSEKERGISHYLIAHTQPFYQRRWGSWLRNLIPSTDKTQ
;
A
#
# COMPACT_ATOMS: atom_id res chain seq x y z
N MET A 1 9.49 -46.75 -19.90
CA MET A 1 9.27 -46.05 -18.61
C MET A 1 9.45 -44.56 -18.86
N SER A 2 8.36 -43.86 -19.17
CA SER A 2 8.39 -42.44 -19.48
C SER A 2 8.17 -41.67 -18.19
N ALA A 3 9.18 -40.89 -17.79
CA ALA A 3 9.06 -39.95 -16.68
C ALA A 3 8.28 -38.75 -17.17
N HIS A 4 7.06 -38.57 -16.70
CA HIS A 4 6.34 -37.33 -16.82
C HIS A 4 7.01 -36.25 -15.91
N HIS A 5 7.75 -35.34 -16.51
CA HIS A 5 8.07 -34.08 -15.86
C HIS A 5 6.73 -33.31 -15.71
N HIS A 6 6.25 -33.21 -14.50
CA HIS A 6 5.29 -32.22 -14.13
C HIS A 6 6.04 -30.86 -14.16
N ASP A 7 5.86 -30.10 -15.23
CA ASP A 7 6.07 -28.65 -15.22
C ASP A 7 5.04 -28.06 -14.25
N ALA A 8 5.44 -27.93 -13.00
CA ALA A 8 4.72 -27.08 -12.07
C ALA A 8 4.93 -25.64 -12.58
N ALA A 9 3.84 -24.97 -12.96
CA ALA A 9 3.90 -23.55 -13.26
C ALA A 9 4.61 -22.83 -12.09
N PRO A 10 5.57 -21.93 -12.37
CA PRO A 10 6.27 -21.21 -11.32
C PRO A 10 5.25 -20.51 -10.43
N SER A 11 5.32 -20.76 -9.13
CA SER A 11 4.43 -20.10 -8.17
C SER A 11 4.74 -18.62 -8.15
N GLU A 12 3.76 -17.80 -8.51
CA GLU A 12 3.81 -16.33 -8.35
C GLU A 12 4.28 -16.01 -6.92
N ASN A 13 5.36 -15.25 -6.78
CA ASN A 13 5.85 -14.87 -5.46
C ASN A 13 4.93 -13.81 -4.84
N GLU A 14 4.99 -13.62 -3.52
CA GLU A 14 4.09 -12.70 -2.80
C GLU A 14 4.21 -11.25 -3.31
N LEU A 15 5.42 -10.81 -3.65
CA LEU A 15 5.65 -9.47 -4.20
C LEU A 15 4.96 -9.28 -5.56
N GLU A 16 5.03 -10.27 -6.44
CA GLU A 16 4.37 -10.24 -7.75
C GLU A 16 2.85 -10.23 -7.62
N ARG A 17 2.33 -11.03 -6.69
CA ARG A 17 0.90 -11.04 -6.36
C ARG A 17 0.43 -9.67 -5.86
N LEU A 18 1.18 -9.05 -4.95
CA LEU A 18 0.86 -7.71 -4.44
C LEU A 18 1.01 -6.62 -5.51
N LEU A 19 2.03 -6.71 -6.37
CA LEU A 19 2.18 -5.78 -7.50
C LEU A 19 0.95 -5.80 -8.41
N LYS A 20 0.49 -6.97 -8.79
CA LYS A 20 -0.71 -7.15 -9.61
C LYS A 20 -1.94 -6.50 -8.98
N LEU A 21 -2.17 -6.72 -7.68
CA LEU A 21 -3.28 -6.09 -6.96
C LEU A 21 -3.11 -4.57 -6.84
N ALA A 22 -1.90 -4.09 -6.52
CA ALA A 22 -1.62 -2.66 -6.33
C ALA A 22 -1.77 -1.82 -7.60
N VAL A 23 -1.58 -2.42 -8.78
CA VAL A 23 -1.79 -1.76 -10.08
C VAL A 23 -3.25 -1.35 -10.25
N THR A 24 -4.19 -2.21 -9.87
CA THR A 24 -5.63 -2.00 -10.08
C THR A 24 -6.34 -1.41 -8.86
N GLU A 25 -5.85 -1.69 -7.66
CA GLU A 25 -6.54 -1.35 -6.40
C GLU A 25 -5.63 -0.58 -5.44
N PRO A 26 -5.87 0.73 -5.21
CA PRO A 26 -5.07 1.56 -4.29
C PRO A 26 -4.93 0.99 -2.88
N ALA A 27 -5.95 0.28 -2.39
CA ALA A 27 -5.95 -0.35 -1.07
C ALA A 27 -4.80 -1.36 -0.84
N HIS A 28 -4.22 -1.92 -1.89
CA HIS A 28 -3.12 -2.88 -1.82
C HIS A 28 -1.72 -2.22 -1.90
N ARG A 29 -1.64 -0.95 -2.26
CA ARG A 29 -0.36 -0.23 -2.42
C ARG A 29 0.48 -0.17 -1.15
N PRO A 30 -0.08 0.12 0.05
CA PRO A 30 0.71 0.09 1.28
C PRO A 30 1.35 -1.28 1.57
N ALA A 31 0.62 -2.37 1.32
CA ALA A 31 1.15 -3.72 1.49
C ALA A 31 2.23 -4.05 0.45
N PHE A 32 2.03 -3.66 -0.81
CA PHE A 32 3.01 -3.83 -1.87
C PHE A 32 4.32 -3.08 -1.57
N PHE A 33 4.27 -1.81 -1.17
CA PHE A 33 5.47 -1.03 -0.87
C PHE A 33 6.24 -1.57 0.34
N ARG A 34 5.54 -2.04 1.36
CA ARG A 34 6.16 -2.67 2.53
C ARG A 34 6.90 -3.94 2.14
N GLU A 35 6.24 -4.82 1.39
CA GLU A 35 6.84 -6.07 0.90
C GLU A 35 8.02 -5.79 -0.03
N LEU A 36 7.90 -4.83 -0.95
CA LEU A 36 8.96 -4.44 -1.87
C LEU A 36 10.23 -4.02 -1.13
N LEU A 37 10.12 -3.16 -0.12
CA LEU A 37 11.28 -2.65 0.60
C LEU A 37 12.08 -3.73 1.33
N GLU A 38 11.42 -4.82 1.74
CA GLU A 38 12.04 -5.97 2.43
C GLU A 38 12.43 -7.10 1.46
N ALA A 39 11.93 -7.07 0.22
CA ALA A 39 12.18 -8.11 -0.77
C ALA A 39 13.60 -8.03 -1.33
N THR A 40 14.14 -9.21 -1.67
CA THR A 40 15.33 -9.31 -2.53
C THR A 40 14.90 -9.15 -3.98
N VAL A 41 15.52 -8.21 -4.68
CA VAL A 41 15.30 -7.94 -6.11
C VAL A 41 16.57 -8.20 -6.91
N LEU A 42 16.43 -8.38 -8.21
CA LEU A 42 17.53 -8.61 -9.14
C LEU A 42 17.75 -7.35 -9.98
N ILE A 43 19.00 -6.97 -10.16
CA ILE A 43 19.42 -5.88 -11.05
C ILE A 43 20.43 -6.40 -12.07
N LEU A 44 20.39 -5.88 -13.28
CA LEU A 44 21.42 -6.16 -14.29
C LEU A 44 22.69 -5.38 -13.94
N GLY A 45 23.81 -6.08 -13.93
CA GLY A 45 25.08 -5.49 -13.62
C GLY A 45 26.08 -6.51 -13.07
N ASP A 46 27.28 -6.02 -12.81
CA ASP A 46 28.39 -6.82 -12.28
C ASP A 46 29.13 -6.10 -11.16
N SER A 47 30.02 -6.80 -10.51
CA SER A 47 30.99 -6.24 -9.58
C SER A 47 32.39 -6.74 -9.96
N GLU A 48 33.35 -5.83 -10.03
CA GLU A 48 34.76 -6.16 -10.37
C GLU A 48 35.41 -7.15 -9.39
N GLN A 49 34.85 -7.30 -8.19
CA GLN A 49 35.35 -8.24 -7.17
C GLN A 49 34.83 -9.65 -7.34
N VAL A 50 33.85 -9.87 -8.24
CA VAL A 50 33.21 -11.17 -8.45
C VAL A 50 33.67 -11.75 -9.78
N GLN A 51 34.64 -12.65 -9.74
CA GLN A 51 35.15 -13.38 -10.92
C GLN A 51 34.60 -14.80 -11.05
N GLN A 52 33.68 -15.25 -10.20
CA GLN A 52 33.12 -16.59 -10.22
C GLN A 52 31.60 -16.58 -9.97
N ASP A 53 30.89 -17.45 -10.69
CA ASP A 53 29.50 -17.75 -10.43
C ASP A 53 29.34 -18.32 -9.00
N GLY A 54 28.49 -17.67 -8.20
CA GLY A 54 28.18 -18.12 -6.84
C GLY A 54 27.57 -17.03 -5.97
N ASP A 55 26.95 -17.44 -4.88
CA ASP A 55 26.44 -16.54 -3.85
C ASP A 55 27.61 -15.84 -3.14
N ILE A 56 27.79 -14.56 -3.44
CA ILE A 56 28.81 -13.72 -2.83
C ILE A 56 28.13 -12.61 -2.05
N THR A 57 28.46 -12.50 -0.78
CA THR A 57 28.04 -11.38 0.04
C THR A 57 28.89 -10.17 -0.32
N LEU A 58 28.30 -9.17 -0.97
CA LEU A 58 28.93 -7.89 -1.24
C LEU A 58 29.00 -7.09 0.06
N ASN A 59 30.16 -6.50 0.34
CA ASN A 59 30.31 -5.54 1.43
C ASN A 59 29.75 -4.17 1.01
N ALA A 60 29.40 -3.33 1.97
CA ALA A 60 28.82 -2.00 1.72
C ALA A 60 29.67 -1.09 0.82
N ASP A 61 31.00 -1.32 0.77
CA ASP A 61 31.95 -0.53 -0.02
C ASP A 61 32.31 -1.20 -1.37
N THR A 62 31.62 -2.28 -1.76
CA THR A 62 31.95 -2.98 -3.02
C THR A 62 31.40 -2.19 -4.21
N PRO A 63 32.24 -1.74 -5.16
CA PRO A 63 31.76 -1.09 -6.38
C PRO A 63 30.88 -2.02 -7.21
N VAL A 64 29.71 -1.56 -7.60
CA VAL A 64 28.75 -2.27 -8.43
C VAL A 64 28.50 -1.45 -9.69
N ASN A 65 28.67 -2.08 -10.85
CA ASN A 65 28.32 -1.50 -12.14
C ASN A 65 26.87 -1.87 -12.46
N ILE A 66 25.96 -0.91 -12.36
CA ILE A 66 24.54 -1.12 -12.63
C ILE A 66 24.22 -0.75 -14.09
N GLN A 67 23.53 -1.62 -14.79
CA GLN A 67 23.13 -1.38 -16.17
C GLN A 67 21.93 -0.42 -16.24
N HIS A 68 22.03 0.55 -17.16
CA HIS A 68 20.97 1.50 -17.47
C HIS A 68 20.37 1.20 -18.85
N TRP A 69 19.06 1.33 -18.96
CA TRP A 69 18.36 1.28 -20.23
C TRP A 69 17.94 2.68 -20.69
N GLU A 70 17.90 2.91 -21.99
CA GLU A 70 17.41 4.16 -22.55
C GLU A 70 15.87 4.18 -22.60
N LYS A 71 15.28 5.30 -22.17
CA LYS A 71 13.84 5.54 -22.30
C LYS A 71 13.49 5.98 -23.73
N GLN A 72 12.31 5.59 -24.20
CA GLN A 72 11.71 6.19 -25.39
C GLN A 72 11.40 7.66 -25.11
N GLY A 73 12.15 8.57 -25.73
CA GLY A 73 12.00 10.01 -25.50
C GLY A 73 13.17 10.67 -24.79
N GLY A 74 14.20 9.93 -24.44
CA GLY A 74 15.43 10.39 -23.79
C GLY A 74 15.47 10.14 -22.30
N GLY A 75 16.68 10.09 -21.77
CA GLY A 75 16.94 9.73 -20.37
C GLY A 75 17.22 8.24 -20.17
N SER A 76 17.63 7.88 -18.98
CA SER A 76 17.99 6.52 -18.60
C SER A 76 17.14 6.03 -17.44
N ILE A 77 16.98 4.71 -17.36
CA ILE A 77 16.23 4.03 -16.31
C ILE A 77 16.98 2.78 -15.87
N ILE A 78 16.93 2.48 -14.58
CA ILE A 78 17.51 1.27 -14.01
C ILE A 78 16.41 0.20 -13.94
N PRO A 79 16.49 -0.87 -14.76
CA PRO A 79 15.56 -2.00 -14.64
C PRO A 79 15.90 -2.85 -13.42
N PHE A 80 14.89 -3.30 -12.71
CA PHE A 80 15.05 -4.29 -11.65
C PHE A 80 13.87 -5.27 -11.63
N PHE A 81 14.05 -6.43 -11.03
CA PHE A 81 13.15 -7.56 -11.25
C PHE A 81 12.81 -8.27 -9.94
N THR A 82 11.57 -8.75 -9.85
CA THR A 82 11.06 -9.50 -8.71
C THR A 82 11.54 -10.94 -8.66
N SER A 83 11.95 -11.49 -9.82
CA SER A 83 12.33 -12.89 -9.96
C SER A 83 13.28 -13.08 -11.15
N LEU A 84 13.97 -14.22 -11.16
CA LEU A 84 14.80 -14.60 -12.31
C LEU A 84 13.95 -14.78 -13.58
N GLU A 85 12.72 -15.26 -13.44
CA GLU A 85 11.81 -15.42 -14.57
C GLU A 85 11.46 -14.05 -15.19
N ALA A 86 11.16 -13.04 -14.35
CA ALA A 86 10.87 -11.67 -14.81
C ALA A 86 12.10 -11.06 -15.51
N LEU A 87 13.31 -11.30 -15.00
CA LEU A 87 14.55 -10.86 -15.63
C LEU A 87 14.77 -11.56 -16.97
N GLN A 88 14.66 -12.87 -17.06
CA GLN A 88 14.86 -13.65 -18.29
C GLN A 88 13.87 -13.26 -19.41
N LYS A 89 12.64 -12.92 -19.05
CA LYS A 89 11.65 -12.38 -20.03
C LYS A 89 12.04 -11.02 -20.58
N ALA A 90 12.84 -10.27 -19.86
CA ALA A 90 13.19 -8.90 -20.21
C ALA A 90 14.46 -8.79 -21.05
N VAL A 91 15.36 -9.77 -20.99
CA VAL A 91 16.64 -9.79 -21.74
C VAL A 91 16.60 -10.86 -22.84
N GLU A 92 17.34 -10.63 -23.93
CA GLU A 92 17.43 -11.59 -25.04
C GLU A 92 18.55 -12.63 -24.83
N ASP A 93 19.64 -12.21 -24.20
CA ASP A 93 20.82 -13.02 -23.91
C ASP A 93 21.08 -13.09 -22.41
N GLU A 94 21.84 -14.10 -21.98
CA GLU A 94 22.33 -14.22 -20.60
C GLU A 94 23.18 -12.99 -20.23
N GLN A 95 22.81 -12.35 -19.16
CA GLN A 95 23.52 -11.18 -18.63
C GLN A 95 23.80 -11.36 -17.15
N PRO A 96 24.93 -10.80 -16.66
CA PRO A 96 25.21 -10.83 -15.24
C PRO A 96 24.17 -10.01 -14.47
N PHE A 97 23.80 -10.52 -13.30
CA PHE A 97 22.88 -9.85 -12.41
C PHE A 97 23.33 -9.95 -10.96
N ILE A 98 22.84 -9.05 -10.14
CA ILE A 98 23.10 -9.00 -8.71
C ILE A 98 21.77 -9.04 -7.98
N ALA A 99 21.70 -9.85 -6.91
CA ALA A 99 20.58 -9.89 -5.99
C ALA A 99 20.88 -9.00 -4.77
N MET A 100 19.95 -8.10 -4.44
CA MET A 100 20.07 -7.27 -3.23
C MET A 100 18.69 -6.89 -2.69
N PRO A 101 18.58 -6.50 -1.40
CA PRO A 101 17.35 -5.93 -0.88
C PRO A 101 16.95 -4.68 -1.67
N ALA A 102 15.66 -4.51 -2.00
CA ALA A 102 15.19 -3.34 -2.74
C ALA A 102 15.49 -2.02 -2.02
N ARG A 103 15.45 -2.02 -0.68
CA ARG A 103 15.88 -0.86 0.13
C ARG A 103 17.30 -0.44 -0.19
N VAL A 104 18.24 -1.38 -0.26
CA VAL A 104 19.65 -1.09 -0.59
C VAL A 104 19.77 -0.55 -2.02
N LEU A 105 19.06 -1.16 -2.98
CA LEU A 105 19.00 -0.65 -4.35
C LEU A 105 18.55 0.81 -4.38
N PHE A 106 17.46 1.14 -3.69
CA PHE A 106 16.93 2.50 -3.63
C PHE A 106 17.90 3.49 -2.96
N GLU A 107 18.60 3.06 -1.91
CA GLU A 107 19.62 3.88 -1.23
C GLU A 107 20.80 4.23 -2.12
N ILE A 108 21.29 3.29 -2.92
CA ILE A 108 22.48 3.50 -3.78
C ILE A 108 22.16 4.15 -5.13
N THR A 109 20.88 4.19 -5.52
CA THR A 109 20.43 4.74 -6.81
C THR A 109 19.59 6.02 -6.66
N GLN A 110 19.70 6.72 -5.55
CA GLN A 110 18.98 7.97 -5.34
C GLN A 110 19.22 8.97 -6.47
N GLY A 111 18.14 9.56 -6.97
CA GLY A 111 18.19 10.49 -8.11
C GLY A 111 18.09 9.83 -9.48
N ALA A 112 17.98 8.51 -9.56
CA ALA A 112 17.74 7.78 -10.80
C ALA A 112 16.26 7.37 -10.92
N ASP A 113 15.78 7.24 -12.15
CA ASP A 113 14.53 6.57 -12.44
C ASP A 113 14.73 5.05 -12.43
N LEU A 114 13.82 4.31 -11.81
CA LEU A 114 13.86 2.84 -11.78
C LEU A 114 12.58 2.25 -12.36
N PHE A 115 12.65 1.05 -12.90
CA PHE A 115 11.49 0.33 -13.42
C PHE A 115 11.49 -1.12 -12.95
N LEU A 116 10.46 -1.48 -12.17
CA LEU A 116 10.23 -2.84 -11.73
C LEU A 116 9.55 -3.64 -12.84
N ASN A 117 10.13 -4.76 -13.24
CA ASN A 117 9.60 -5.70 -14.23
C ASN A 117 9.21 -5.05 -15.58
N PRO A 118 10.11 -4.34 -16.29
CA PRO A 118 9.78 -3.50 -17.44
C PRO A 118 9.24 -4.28 -18.63
N LYS A 119 9.20 -5.50 -18.81
CA LYS A 119 8.59 -6.28 -19.92
C LYS A 119 7.59 -7.33 -19.44
N ALA A 120 7.21 -7.29 -18.16
CA ALA A 120 6.19 -8.14 -17.63
C ALA A 120 4.78 -7.56 -17.83
N GLU A 121 3.74 -8.35 -17.59
CA GLU A 121 2.35 -7.92 -17.64
C GLU A 121 2.06 -6.82 -16.61
N TYR A 122 2.70 -6.91 -15.44
CA TYR A 122 2.61 -5.93 -14.36
C TYR A 122 4.00 -5.41 -14.04
N GLY A 123 4.15 -4.10 -14.09
CA GLY A 123 5.39 -3.40 -13.77
C GLY A 123 5.09 -2.02 -13.19
N LYS A 124 6.12 -1.38 -12.65
CA LYS A 124 5.98 -0.03 -12.08
C LYS A 124 7.25 0.77 -12.26
N GLU A 125 7.09 1.98 -12.77
CA GLU A 125 8.14 3.00 -12.79
C GLU A 125 8.17 3.73 -11.45
N PHE A 126 9.40 4.01 -10.96
CA PHE A 126 9.66 4.77 -9.75
C PHE A 126 10.50 5.99 -10.10
N TYR A 127 10.00 7.16 -9.72
CA TYR A 127 10.70 8.42 -9.88
C TYR A 127 11.53 8.75 -8.63
N PRO A 128 12.57 9.59 -8.74
CA PRO A 128 13.45 9.90 -7.60
C PRO A 128 12.72 10.38 -6.35
N GLU A 129 11.69 11.20 -6.52
CA GLU A 129 10.90 11.73 -5.40
C GLU A 129 10.10 10.63 -4.71
N GLU A 130 9.55 9.69 -5.48
CA GLU A 130 8.83 8.53 -4.94
C GLU A 130 9.78 7.60 -4.18
N VAL A 131 10.96 7.33 -4.74
CA VAL A 131 12.00 6.52 -4.06
C VAL A 131 12.41 7.17 -2.73
N ALA A 132 12.63 8.48 -2.71
CA ALA A 132 12.98 9.21 -1.49
C ALA A 132 11.86 9.12 -0.44
N MET A 133 10.60 9.26 -0.86
CA MET A 133 9.43 9.11 0.00
C MET A 133 9.33 7.68 0.55
N LEU A 134 9.50 6.66 -0.29
CA LEU A 134 9.46 5.25 0.13
C LEU A 134 10.52 4.94 1.18
N LEU A 135 11.75 5.43 1.01
CA LEU A 135 12.84 5.25 1.98
C LEU A 135 12.53 5.95 3.31
N ALA A 136 11.95 7.14 3.26
CA ALA A 136 11.63 7.94 4.43
C ALA A 136 10.41 7.42 5.23
N THR A 137 9.39 6.91 4.55
CA THR A 137 8.07 6.64 5.14
C THR A 137 7.64 5.18 5.05
N GLY A 138 8.37 4.34 4.32
CA GLY A 138 7.92 2.97 4.00
C GLY A 138 6.74 2.93 3.01
N GLY A 139 6.53 4.01 2.24
CA GLY A 139 5.44 4.10 1.26
C GLY A 139 4.11 4.57 1.85
N VAL A 140 4.12 5.08 3.07
CA VAL A 140 2.93 5.55 3.76
C VAL A 140 3.09 7.02 4.10
N VAL A 141 2.18 7.87 3.62
CA VAL A 141 2.16 9.29 3.96
C VAL A 141 1.60 9.45 5.37
N LYS A 142 2.37 10.07 6.26
CA LYS A 142 1.88 10.36 7.61
C LYS A 142 0.82 11.45 7.54
N PRO A 143 -0.37 11.25 8.14
CA PRO A 143 -1.34 12.31 8.30
C PRO A 143 -0.75 13.47 9.10
N VAL A 144 -1.14 14.69 8.77
CA VAL A 144 -0.80 15.84 9.59
C VAL A 144 -1.69 15.80 10.84
N GLU A 145 -1.07 15.73 12.02
CA GLU A 145 -1.83 15.81 13.28
C GLU A 145 -2.33 17.22 13.49
N HIS A 146 -3.64 17.41 13.45
CA HIS A 146 -4.29 18.66 13.86
C HIS A 146 -4.76 18.55 15.31
N TYR A 147 -4.17 19.37 16.18
CA TYR A 147 -4.67 19.51 17.55
C TYR A 147 -5.84 20.47 17.55
N VAL A 148 -7.04 19.94 17.78
CA VAL A 148 -8.24 20.79 17.93
C VAL A 148 -8.27 21.34 19.34
N ASP A 149 -8.24 22.67 19.48
CA ASP A 149 -8.40 23.34 20.76
C ASP A 149 -9.85 23.12 21.26
N LYS A 150 -10.01 22.88 22.56
CA LYS A 150 -11.30 22.54 23.18
C LYS A 150 -12.38 23.64 23.03
N GLU A 151 -11.99 24.86 22.66
CA GLU A 151 -12.89 26.01 22.46
C GLU A 151 -13.31 26.20 21.00
N THR A 152 -12.79 25.41 20.06
CA THR A 152 -13.08 25.59 18.63
C THR A 152 -14.46 25.00 18.28
N GLN A 153 -15.28 25.80 17.58
CA GLN A 153 -16.57 25.33 17.07
C GLN A 153 -16.36 24.51 15.78
N ILE A 154 -16.46 23.20 15.92
CA ILE A 154 -16.43 22.28 14.79
C ILE A 154 -17.86 22.07 14.30
N LEU A 155 -18.09 22.30 13.00
CA LEU A 155 -19.33 21.94 12.33
C LEU A 155 -19.17 20.58 11.69
N LEU A 156 -20.14 19.70 11.89
CA LEU A 156 -20.19 18.37 11.30
C LEU A 156 -21.41 18.23 10.38
N GLY A 157 -21.21 17.61 9.23
CA GLY A 157 -22.25 17.39 8.23
C GLY A 157 -21.99 16.16 7.40
N GLN A 158 -22.75 16.03 6.32
CA GLN A 158 -22.53 15.01 5.29
C GLN A 158 -22.06 15.68 4.01
N PRO A 159 -21.15 15.06 3.23
CA PRO A 159 -20.75 15.56 1.94
C PRO A 159 -21.94 15.57 0.98
N GLU A 160 -22.08 16.64 0.19
CA GLU A 160 -23.12 16.75 -0.84
C GLU A 160 -22.93 15.70 -1.92
N GLU A 161 -21.69 15.46 -2.32
CA GLU A 161 -21.28 14.43 -3.26
C GLU A 161 -20.56 13.32 -2.51
N TYR A 162 -21.10 12.08 -2.60
CA TYR A 162 -20.54 10.94 -1.90
C TYR A 162 -19.25 10.49 -2.56
N PRO A 163 -18.10 10.43 -1.85
CA PRO A 163 -16.79 10.10 -2.42
C PRO A 163 -16.63 8.57 -2.63
N SER A 164 -17.38 8.02 -3.57
CA SER A 164 -17.50 6.56 -3.78
C SER A 164 -16.16 5.89 -4.00
N ALA A 165 -15.26 6.44 -4.82
CA ALA A 165 -13.96 5.84 -5.11
C ALA A 165 -13.10 5.70 -3.84
N MET A 166 -13.07 6.73 -3.00
CA MET A 166 -12.36 6.71 -1.72
C MET A 166 -12.99 5.71 -0.74
N VAL A 167 -14.30 5.71 -0.61
CA VAL A 167 -15.04 4.80 0.28
C VAL A 167 -14.83 3.34 -0.13
N ASP A 168 -14.87 3.02 -1.41
CA ASP A 168 -14.65 1.67 -1.92
C ASP A 168 -13.21 1.21 -1.65
N ALA A 169 -12.22 2.07 -1.90
CA ALA A 169 -10.81 1.78 -1.62
C ALA A 169 -10.56 1.56 -0.11
N LEU A 170 -11.09 2.43 0.75
CA LEU A 170 -10.98 2.28 2.21
C LEU A 170 -11.72 1.05 2.72
N THR A 171 -12.88 0.73 2.17
CA THR A 171 -13.62 -0.51 2.50
C THR A 171 -12.79 -1.75 2.18
N THR A 172 -12.13 -1.77 1.03
CA THR A 172 -11.21 -2.86 0.63
C THR A 172 -10.03 -2.96 1.61
N LEU A 173 -9.39 -1.85 1.95
CA LEU A 173 -8.31 -1.81 2.94
C LEU A 173 -8.77 -2.35 4.30
N PHE A 174 -9.87 -1.84 4.84
CA PHE A 174 -10.36 -2.23 6.18
C PHE A 174 -10.83 -3.68 6.25
N SER A 175 -11.31 -4.23 5.15
CA SER A 175 -11.69 -5.65 5.09
C SER A 175 -10.52 -6.60 5.37
N GLN A 176 -9.28 -6.13 5.13
CA GLN A 176 -8.03 -6.85 5.36
C GLN A 176 -7.40 -6.53 6.71
N ARG A 177 -7.97 -5.61 7.49
CA ARG A 177 -7.45 -5.14 8.78
C ARG A 177 -8.39 -5.53 9.91
N LYS A 178 -8.09 -6.66 10.56
CA LYS A 178 -8.91 -7.21 11.67
C LYS A 178 -9.22 -6.22 12.80
N PRO A 179 -8.31 -5.29 13.18
CA PRO A 179 -8.60 -4.33 14.23
C PRO A 179 -9.74 -3.36 13.94
N VAL A 180 -10.00 -3.04 12.65
CA VAL A 180 -11.07 -2.10 12.30
C VAL A 180 -12.44 -2.73 12.53
N ARG A 181 -13.24 -2.11 13.40
CA ARG A 181 -14.61 -2.54 13.72
C ARG A 181 -15.64 -1.85 12.84
N ARG A 182 -15.60 -0.52 12.81
CA ARG A 182 -16.49 0.32 11.99
C ARG A 182 -15.71 1.52 11.43
N ALA A 183 -16.12 1.99 10.27
CA ALA A 183 -15.63 3.24 9.70
C ALA A 183 -16.81 4.11 9.25
N PHE A 184 -16.71 5.39 9.53
CA PHE A 184 -17.73 6.41 9.30
C PHE A 184 -17.19 7.52 8.41
N LEU A 185 -18.08 8.17 7.68
CA LEU A 185 -17.79 9.34 6.83
C LEU A 185 -18.62 10.53 7.29
N ALA A 186 -17.97 11.66 7.40
CA ALA A 186 -18.61 12.95 7.60
C ALA A 186 -17.85 14.06 6.84
N LEU A 187 -18.41 15.25 6.86
CA LEU A 187 -17.74 16.49 6.52
C LEU A 187 -17.48 17.25 7.81
N MET A 188 -16.27 17.73 8.01
CA MET A 188 -15.87 18.50 9.18
C MET A 188 -15.37 19.88 8.75
N HIS A 189 -15.82 20.91 9.45
CA HIS A 189 -15.34 22.27 9.25
C HIS A 189 -14.94 22.89 10.58
N ASP A 190 -13.64 23.07 10.76
CA ASP A 190 -13.09 23.90 11.82
C ASP A 190 -13.01 25.34 11.31
N GLN A 191 -13.96 26.17 11.71
CA GLN A 191 -14.07 27.54 11.24
C GLN A 191 -12.85 28.42 11.61
N ALA A 192 -12.04 27.99 12.56
CA ALA A 192 -10.84 28.72 12.97
C ALA A 192 -9.59 28.34 12.19
N ALA A 193 -9.53 27.11 11.69
CA ALA A 193 -8.36 26.55 11.02
C ALA A 193 -8.53 26.35 9.51
N ASP A 194 -9.75 26.09 9.05
CA ASP A 194 -10.03 25.67 7.68
C ASP A 194 -10.81 26.71 6.87
N GLU A 195 -10.35 26.99 5.67
CA GLU A 195 -11.12 27.83 4.72
C GLU A 195 -12.35 27.11 4.17
N LYS A 196 -12.29 25.78 4.08
CA LYS A 196 -13.34 24.90 3.55
C LYS A 196 -13.51 23.66 4.43
N PRO A 197 -14.72 23.06 4.42
CA PRO A 197 -14.90 21.77 5.08
C PRO A 197 -14.03 20.67 4.48
N ASN A 198 -13.47 19.80 5.33
CA ASN A 198 -12.69 18.64 4.96
C ASN A 198 -13.50 17.34 5.13
N LEU A 199 -13.19 16.32 4.33
CA LEU A 199 -13.71 14.98 4.58
C LEU A 199 -13.10 14.42 5.87
N LEU A 200 -13.94 13.81 6.70
CA LEU A 200 -13.55 13.18 7.96
C LEU A 200 -13.88 11.69 7.94
N ILE A 201 -12.88 10.87 8.18
CA ILE A 201 -13.03 9.44 8.40
C ILE A 201 -12.91 9.11 9.88
N GLY A 202 -13.98 8.63 10.47
CA GLY A 202 -13.99 8.15 11.85
C GLY A 202 -13.76 6.65 11.93
N LEU A 203 -12.79 6.20 12.71
CA LEU A 203 -12.42 4.80 12.85
C LEU A 203 -12.66 4.29 14.27
N GLU A 204 -13.49 3.28 14.41
CA GLU A 204 -13.58 2.47 15.63
C GLU A 204 -12.64 1.28 15.50
N VAL A 205 -11.57 1.28 16.30
CA VAL A 205 -10.46 0.33 16.19
C VAL A 205 -10.22 -0.35 17.53
N ASP A 206 -9.91 -1.64 17.48
CA ASP A 206 -9.57 -2.47 18.64
C ASP A 206 -8.11 -2.95 18.46
N ALA A 207 -7.16 -2.11 18.85
CA ALA A 207 -5.73 -2.35 18.71
C ALA A 207 -4.90 -1.48 19.66
N GLU A 208 -3.62 -1.79 19.78
CA GLU A 208 -2.66 -0.98 20.53
C GLU A 208 -2.30 0.32 19.74
N PRO A 209 -1.87 1.39 20.46
CA PRO A 209 -1.63 2.70 19.85
C PRO A 209 -0.70 2.68 18.61
N ALA A 210 0.37 1.90 18.64
CA ALA A 210 1.30 1.80 17.50
C ALA A 210 0.67 1.15 16.26
N GLU A 211 -0.22 0.18 16.45
CA GLU A 211 -0.97 -0.48 15.38
C GLU A 211 -2.04 0.47 14.82
N ILE A 212 -2.67 1.27 15.68
CA ILE A 212 -3.62 2.32 15.27
C ILE A 212 -2.92 3.37 14.41
N GLU A 213 -1.75 3.85 14.83
CA GLU A 213 -0.97 4.82 14.06
C GLU A 213 -0.61 4.27 12.67
N ALA A 214 -0.12 3.04 12.60
CA ALA A 214 0.19 2.38 11.33
C ALA A 214 -1.04 2.26 10.42
N LEU A 215 -2.19 1.90 10.98
CA LEU A 215 -3.45 1.79 10.25
C LEU A 215 -3.93 3.15 9.71
N ILE A 216 -3.89 4.20 10.53
CA ILE A 216 -4.28 5.55 10.11
C ILE A 216 -3.35 6.04 8.98
N ASN A 217 -2.05 5.77 9.08
CA ASN A 217 -1.10 6.11 8.04
C ASN A 217 -1.43 5.39 6.71
N GLU A 218 -1.72 4.08 6.74
CA GLU A 218 -2.13 3.33 5.55
C GLU A 218 -3.45 3.87 4.97
N ALA A 219 -4.44 4.11 5.81
CA ALA A 219 -5.72 4.66 5.39
C ALA A 219 -5.58 6.08 4.80
N GLY A 220 -4.74 6.91 5.40
CA GLY A 220 -4.42 8.25 4.91
C GLY A 220 -3.79 8.24 3.52
N SER A 221 -2.87 7.30 3.27
CA SER A 221 -2.25 7.11 1.96
C SER A 221 -3.29 6.71 0.90
N VAL A 222 -4.14 5.75 1.20
CA VAL A 222 -5.23 5.32 0.28
C VAL A 222 -6.23 6.45 0.06
N ALA A 223 -6.61 7.17 1.11
CA ALA A 223 -7.55 8.29 1.01
C ALA A 223 -7.00 9.42 0.15
N SER A 224 -5.73 9.80 0.32
CA SER A 224 -5.11 10.87 -0.46
C SER A 224 -5.03 10.57 -1.96
N GLU A 225 -4.93 9.29 -2.34
CA GLU A 225 -4.90 8.87 -3.74
C GLU A 225 -6.30 8.78 -4.38
N THR A 226 -7.35 8.71 -3.58
CA THR A 226 -8.72 8.42 -4.03
C THR A 226 -9.74 9.47 -3.64
N ALA A 227 -9.33 10.47 -2.86
CA ALA A 227 -10.19 11.59 -2.50
C ALA A 227 -10.59 12.42 -3.74
N PRO A 228 -11.80 12.94 -3.80
CA PRO A 228 -12.22 13.83 -4.88
C PRO A 228 -11.39 15.11 -4.85
N ASN A 229 -10.95 15.59 -6.02
CA ASN A 229 -10.26 16.87 -6.21
C ASN A 229 -8.96 17.04 -5.39
N ASP A 230 -8.28 15.97 -5.03
CA ASP A 230 -7.09 15.99 -4.16
C ASP A 230 -7.32 16.73 -2.82
N GLU A 231 -8.55 16.73 -2.32
CA GLU A 231 -8.90 17.38 -1.06
C GLU A 231 -8.32 16.64 0.14
N PRO A 232 -7.91 17.34 1.21
CA PRO A 232 -7.40 16.71 2.41
C PRO A 232 -8.49 15.88 3.10
N VAL A 233 -8.09 14.75 3.66
CA VAL A 233 -8.96 13.86 4.41
C VAL A 233 -8.43 13.71 5.83
N ASP A 234 -9.25 14.10 6.80
CA ASP A 234 -8.94 14.00 8.21
C ASP A 234 -9.37 12.65 8.78
N PHE A 235 -8.65 12.17 9.78
CA PHE A 235 -8.95 10.93 10.49
C PHE A 235 -9.14 11.18 11.98
N CYS A 236 -10.12 10.52 12.58
CA CYS A 236 -10.29 10.51 14.03
C CYS A 236 -10.63 9.11 14.53
N LEU A 237 -10.28 8.85 15.79
CA LEU A 237 -10.76 7.65 16.49
C LEU A 237 -12.17 7.87 17.00
N VAL A 238 -12.98 6.82 16.93
CA VAL A 238 -14.38 6.82 17.38
C VAL A 238 -14.52 5.87 18.54
N SER A 239 -15.13 6.34 19.62
CA SER A 239 -15.42 5.57 20.81
C SER A 239 -16.83 5.84 21.32
N GLU A 240 -17.58 4.79 21.67
CA GLU A 240 -18.93 4.91 22.29
C GLU A 240 -18.91 5.65 23.63
N LYS A 241 -17.73 5.72 24.27
CA LYS A 241 -17.54 6.39 25.56
C LYS A 241 -17.28 7.89 25.44
N GLU A 242 -16.96 8.36 24.24
CA GLU A 242 -16.63 9.75 23.98
C GLU A 242 -17.83 10.53 23.47
N ARG A 243 -17.84 11.83 23.77
CA ARG A 243 -18.84 12.80 23.25
C ARG A 243 -18.26 13.57 22.08
N GLY A 244 -19.03 14.49 21.53
CA GLY A 244 -18.59 15.33 20.42
C GLY A 244 -18.60 14.59 19.09
N ILE A 245 -17.48 14.54 18.40
CA ILE A 245 -17.35 13.93 17.05
C ILE A 245 -17.75 12.46 17.06
N SER A 246 -17.27 11.70 18.03
CA SER A 246 -17.62 10.27 18.17
C SER A 246 -19.13 10.06 18.32
N HIS A 247 -19.77 10.86 19.16
CA HIS A 247 -21.23 10.77 19.34
C HIS A 247 -21.99 11.12 18.04
N TYR A 248 -21.58 12.17 17.34
CA TYR A 248 -22.20 12.55 16.07
C TYR A 248 -22.10 11.42 15.04
N LEU A 249 -20.89 10.86 14.85
CA LEU A 249 -20.67 9.80 13.88
C LEU A 249 -21.51 8.54 14.18
N ILE A 250 -21.59 8.15 15.44
CA ILE A 250 -22.34 6.95 15.84
C ILE A 250 -23.88 7.17 15.76
N ALA A 251 -24.36 8.34 16.18
CA ALA A 251 -25.78 8.60 16.32
C ALA A 251 -26.43 9.14 15.03
N HIS A 252 -25.68 9.85 14.19
CA HIS A 252 -26.25 10.60 13.06
C HIS A 252 -25.71 10.17 11.68
N THR A 253 -24.79 9.19 11.64
CA THR A 253 -24.29 8.63 10.38
C THR A 253 -24.41 7.11 10.35
N GLN A 254 -24.33 6.54 9.17
CA GLN A 254 -24.21 5.09 9.01
C GLN A 254 -22.76 4.73 8.70
N PRO A 255 -22.21 3.67 9.32
CA PRO A 255 -20.87 3.23 8.97
C PRO A 255 -20.85 2.75 7.51
N PHE A 256 -19.90 3.23 6.72
CA PHE A 256 -19.68 2.71 5.37
C PHE A 256 -18.94 1.37 5.39
N TYR A 257 -18.22 1.08 6.47
CA TYR A 257 -17.60 -0.22 6.74
C TYR A 257 -17.98 -0.70 8.13
N GLN A 258 -18.33 -1.97 8.22
CA GLN A 258 -18.53 -2.68 9.48
C GLN A 258 -18.03 -4.10 9.36
N ARG A 259 -17.11 -4.48 10.25
CA ARG A 259 -16.60 -5.84 10.32
C ARG A 259 -17.75 -6.82 10.60
N ARG A 260 -17.95 -7.76 9.69
CA ARG A 260 -18.94 -8.82 9.90
C ARG A 260 -18.39 -9.87 10.84
N TRP A 261 -18.95 -9.99 12.02
CA TRP A 261 -18.71 -11.12 12.90
C TRP A 261 -19.35 -12.36 12.32
N GLY A 262 -18.51 -13.37 11.96
CA GLY A 262 -18.87 -14.76 11.84
C GLY A 262 -19.99 -15.14 10.87
N SER A 263 -19.72 -15.12 9.57
CA SER A 263 -20.56 -15.88 8.61
C SER A 263 -20.54 -17.40 8.87
N TRP A 264 -19.56 -17.90 9.63
CA TRP A 264 -19.46 -19.32 9.99
C TRP A 264 -20.54 -19.79 10.97
N LEU A 265 -21.12 -18.90 11.80
CA LEU A 265 -22.23 -19.25 12.70
C LEU A 265 -23.56 -19.48 11.97
N ARG A 266 -23.75 -18.95 10.76
CA ARG A 266 -24.97 -19.19 9.98
C ARG A 266 -25.10 -20.64 9.49
N ASN A 267 -23.99 -21.35 9.34
CA ASN A 267 -23.99 -22.75 8.90
C ASN A 267 -24.14 -23.74 10.06
N LEU A 268 -24.24 -23.26 11.32
CA LEU A 268 -24.41 -24.10 12.52
C LEU A 268 -25.83 -24.09 13.07
N ILE A 269 -26.78 -23.33 12.48
CA ILE A 269 -28.18 -23.39 12.86
C ILE A 269 -28.84 -24.41 11.92
N PRO A 270 -29.19 -25.62 12.41
CA PRO A 270 -29.97 -26.57 11.58
C PRO A 270 -31.31 -25.93 11.31
N SER A 271 -31.70 -25.92 10.02
CA SER A 271 -33.04 -25.57 9.61
C SER A 271 -34.02 -26.51 10.30
N THR A 272 -34.76 -26.05 11.29
CA THR A 272 -35.91 -26.76 11.79
C THR A 272 -36.99 -26.65 10.72
N ASP A 273 -37.02 -27.63 9.84
CA ASP A 273 -38.14 -27.88 8.95
C ASP A 273 -39.37 -28.18 9.82
N LYS A 274 -40.30 -27.23 9.86
CA LYS A 274 -41.62 -27.48 10.42
C LYS A 274 -42.46 -28.13 9.33
N THR A 275 -42.49 -29.46 9.39
CA THR A 275 -43.54 -30.25 8.78
C THR A 275 -44.84 -30.00 9.56
N GLN A 276 -45.83 -29.39 8.98
CA GLN A 276 -47.24 -29.71 9.07
C GLN A 276 -48.01 -29.04 7.94
#